data_6bbedbbb7196f3ada2af57dfc6bea7e5
#
_entry.id   6bbedbbb7196f3ada2af57dfc6bea7e5
#
_cell.length_a   1.000
_cell.length_b   1.000
_cell.length_c   1.000
_cell.angle_alpha   90.00
_cell.angle_beta   90.00
_cell.angle_gamma   90.00
#
_symmetry.space_group_name_H-M   'P 1'
#
loop_
_entity.id
_entity.type
_entity.pdbx_description
1 polymer ?
#
loop_
_entity_poly.entity_id
_entity_poly.type
_entity_poly.pdbx_seq_one_letter_code
_entity_poly.pdbx_strand_id
1 'polypeptide(L)'
;MPRAAHGFAFDGGVEPVVRVGAGTSLVVETYDCFSNKVSSSEQLFGREHELLDLIGQYNPVTGPMYVDGAEPGDRLAVRIDRIELGTFAPYAATLVTGDSKGVCGGHWSPLDDGLPDTRICPLDGDTVIFPTGVGDLRLPVRPMVGSIGTAPAAGAASSLEFRPRHGGNVDCPSITTGSTVMLPVNVPGALLFLGDVHASMGDAEVTGTALETNADVHITVDILKAADHPGDEPVTPRLDTATTLGSIGCEFGAPLERNLQHAFTDLIERLRTGHRLTRVEAYELLGAAARVQVNQCVAGGWTAVHVSISRSVVPDPRVPGPGMVHTDSAPNDEGAG
;
A
#
# COMPACT_ATOMS: atom_id res chain seq x y z
N MET A 1 -15.47 8.39 8.17
CA MET A 1 -14.56 9.47 8.60
C MET A 1 -14.59 10.56 7.53
N PRO A 2 -14.91 11.79 7.86
CA PRO A 2 -15.02 12.88 6.86
C PRO A 2 -13.62 13.31 6.38
N ARG A 3 -13.48 13.68 5.11
CA ARG A 3 -12.23 14.19 4.51
C ARG A 3 -11.67 15.43 5.20
N ALA A 4 -12.52 16.22 5.85
CA ALA A 4 -12.09 17.37 6.63
C ALA A 4 -11.19 16.98 7.83
N ALA A 5 -11.25 15.75 8.29
CA ALA A 5 -10.41 15.21 9.35
C ALA A 5 -9.12 14.57 8.77
N HIS A 6 -8.36 15.38 8.03
CA HIS A 6 -7.09 14.96 7.43
C HIS A 6 -5.91 15.69 8.04
N GLY A 7 -4.75 15.11 7.88
CA GLY A 7 -3.44 15.70 8.15
C GLY A 7 -2.46 15.32 7.05
N PHE A 8 -1.20 15.72 7.22
CA PHE A 8 -0.12 15.44 6.28
C PHE A 8 0.98 14.61 6.93
N ALA A 9 0.61 13.85 7.95
CA ALA A 9 1.53 12.97 8.67
C ALA A 9 0.78 11.78 9.29
N PHE A 10 1.48 10.67 9.42
CA PHE A 10 1.14 9.57 10.31
C PHE A 10 1.66 9.94 11.69
N ASP A 11 0.79 10.41 12.57
CA ASP A 11 1.19 11.00 13.87
C ASP A 11 0.41 10.39 15.03
N GLY A 12 1.13 9.77 15.95
CA GLY A 12 0.57 9.19 17.18
C GLY A 12 0.16 10.22 18.23
N GLY A 13 0.51 11.49 18.06
CA GLY A 13 0.15 12.59 18.96
C GLY A 13 -1.18 13.27 18.64
N VAL A 14 -1.83 12.87 17.53
CA VAL A 14 -3.12 13.44 17.12
C VAL A 14 -4.28 12.67 17.75
N GLU A 15 -5.27 13.39 18.30
CA GLU A 15 -6.46 12.78 18.86
C GLU A 15 -7.25 12.00 17.78
N PRO A 16 -7.71 10.77 18.09
CA PRO A 16 -8.48 9.97 17.14
C PRO A 16 -9.78 10.66 16.70
N VAL A 17 -10.01 10.68 15.39
CA VAL A 17 -11.28 11.14 14.79
C VAL A 17 -12.43 10.20 15.15
N VAL A 18 -12.12 8.91 15.25
CA VAL A 18 -13.07 7.85 15.59
C VAL A 18 -12.38 6.72 16.35
N ARG A 19 -13.14 6.05 17.22
CA ARG A 19 -12.73 4.81 17.89
C ARG A 19 -13.69 3.69 17.47
N VAL A 20 -13.13 2.56 17.10
CA VAL A 20 -13.90 1.40 16.59
C VAL A 20 -13.36 0.10 17.18
N GLY A 21 -14.21 -0.93 17.27
CA GLY A 21 -13.76 -2.28 17.59
C GLY A 21 -13.31 -3.05 16.36
N ALA A 22 -12.61 -4.17 16.58
CA ALA A 22 -12.30 -5.14 15.52
C ALA A 22 -13.59 -5.64 14.81
N GLY A 23 -13.51 -5.90 13.51
CA GLY A 23 -14.64 -6.25 12.66
C GLY A 23 -15.51 -5.07 12.21
N THR A 24 -15.19 -3.84 12.59
CA THR A 24 -15.99 -2.66 12.20
C THR A 24 -15.76 -2.31 10.73
N SER A 25 -16.86 -2.06 10.02
CA SER A 25 -16.86 -1.48 8.67
C SER A 25 -17.24 -0.02 8.71
N LEU A 26 -16.55 0.81 7.92
CA LEU A 26 -16.81 2.24 7.84
C LEU A 26 -16.34 2.81 6.50
N VAL A 27 -16.72 4.07 6.25
CA VAL A 27 -16.30 4.84 5.08
C VAL A 27 -15.27 5.88 5.50
N VAL A 28 -14.19 5.98 4.75
CA VAL A 28 -13.16 7.02 4.86
C VAL A 28 -13.21 7.87 3.61
N GLU A 29 -13.63 9.11 3.75
CA GLU A 29 -13.61 10.09 2.67
C GLU A 29 -12.20 10.67 2.53
N THR A 30 -11.72 10.82 1.28
CA THR A 30 -10.38 11.37 1.00
C THR A 30 -10.43 12.58 0.08
N TYR A 31 -9.44 13.44 0.16
CA TYR A 31 -9.04 14.34 -0.92
C TYR A 31 -8.07 13.61 -1.86
N ASP A 32 -7.83 14.18 -3.05
CA ASP A 32 -6.70 13.78 -3.88
C ASP A 32 -5.37 14.29 -3.29
N CYS A 33 -4.23 13.88 -3.86
CA CYS A 33 -2.91 14.27 -3.37
C CYS A 33 -2.67 15.78 -3.37
N PHE A 34 -3.42 16.53 -4.17
CA PHE A 34 -3.36 18.00 -4.27
C PHE A 34 -4.41 18.70 -3.39
N SER A 35 -5.06 18.01 -2.46
CA SER A 35 -6.18 18.54 -1.64
C SER A 35 -7.34 19.07 -2.50
N ASN A 36 -7.57 18.51 -3.70
CA ASN A 36 -8.52 18.95 -4.72
C ASN A 36 -8.37 20.42 -5.16
N LYS A 37 -7.18 20.99 -5.04
CA LYS A 37 -6.88 22.35 -5.45
C LYS A 37 -6.39 22.48 -6.89
N VAL A 38 -5.94 21.38 -7.48
CA VAL A 38 -5.62 21.29 -8.91
C VAL A 38 -6.87 20.84 -9.65
N SER A 39 -7.52 21.75 -10.36
CA SER A 39 -8.84 21.55 -10.96
C SER A 39 -8.98 22.08 -12.39
N SER A 40 -7.91 22.64 -12.94
CA SER A 40 -7.85 23.16 -14.31
C SER A 40 -6.53 22.82 -14.97
N SER A 41 -6.59 22.45 -16.24
CA SER A 41 -5.39 22.27 -17.08
C SER A 41 -4.63 23.57 -17.38
N GLU A 42 -5.20 24.72 -17.02
CA GLU A 42 -4.51 26.01 -17.10
C GLU A 42 -3.59 26.27 -15.89
N GLN A 43 -3.71 25.47 -14.83
CA GLN A 43 -2.82 25.52 -13.67
C GLN A 43 -1.49 24.85 -14.00
N LEU A 44 -0.55 25.62 -14.52
CA LEU A 44 0.78 25.18 -14.93
C LEU A 44 1.82 25.65 -13.92
N PHE A 45 2.67 24.74 -13.48
CA PHE A 45 3.67 24.99 -12.44
C PHE A 45 5.08 24.81 -13.01
N GLY A 46 5.79 25.90 -13.25
CA GLY A 46 7.15 25.88 -13.75
C GLY A 46 8.13 25.25 -12.76
N ARG A 47 7.79 25.27 -11.47
CA ARG A 47 8.58 24.69 -10.39
C ARG A 47 7.69 24.08 -9.32
N GLU A 48 8.19 23.06 -8.64
CA GLU A 48 7.46 22.36 -7.57
C GLU A 48 6.99 23.29 -6.45
N HIS A 49 7.80 24.31 -6.06
CA HIS A 49 7.38 25.23 -5.00
C HIS A 49 6.14 26.06 -5.36
N GLU A 50 5.91 26.37 -6.66
CA GLU A 50 4.70 27.07 -7.10
C GLU A 50 3.44 26.22 -6.88
N LEU A 51 3.55 24.92 -7.07
CA LEU A 51 2.50 23.96 -6.75
C LEU A 51 2.28 23.90 -5.22
N LEU A 52 3.37 23.82 -4.44
CA LEU A 52 3.29 23.79 -2.96
C LEU A 52 2.69 25.09 -2.39
N ASP A 53 2.93 26.25 -3.01
CA ASP A 53 2.29 27.53 -2.62
C ASP A 53 0.75 27.46 -2.78
N LEU A 54 0.26 26.68 -3.75
CA LEU A 54 -1.18 26.46 -3.94
C LEU A 54 -1.74 25.41 -2.96
N ILE A 55 -1.12 24.23 -2.93
CA ILE A 55 -1.69 23.08 -2.21
C ILE A 55 -1.34 23.06 -0.72
N GLY A 56 -0.22 23.65 -0.35
CA GLY A 56 0.37 23.61 0.99
C GLY A 56 1.28 22.41 1.18
N GLN A 57 0.72 21.22 1.15
CA GLN A 57 1.42 19.94 1.26
C GLN A 57 0.74 18.90 0.37
N TYR A 58 1.49 17.89 -0.05
CA TYR A 58 0.97 16.73 -0.76
C TYR A 58 0.36 15.69 0.17
N ASN A 59 -0.46 14.82 -0.40
CA ASN A 59 -0.99 13.59 0.19
C ASN A 59 -1.66 13.79 1.54
N PRO A 60 -2.80 14.52 1.60
CA PRO A 60 -3.62 14.55 2.79
C PRO A 60 -4.14 13.13 3.10
N VAL A 61 -3.92 12.67 4.34
CA VAL A 61 -4.39 11.38 4.84
C VAL A 61 -5.47 11.59 5.89
N THR A 62 -6.62 10.96 5.71
CA THR A 62 -7.75 11.03 6.65
C THR A 62 -7.50 10.09 7.83
N GLY A 63 -7.61 10.62 9.05
CA GLY A 63 -7.32 9.90 10.29
C GLY A 63 -6.99 10.82 11.45
N PRO A 64 -6.53 10.24 12.60
CA PRO A 64 -6.37 8.80 12.85
C PRO A 64 -7.67 8.11 13.27
N MET A 65 -7.74 6.81 12.98
CA MET A 65 -8.72 5.90 13.53
C MET A 65 -8.07 5.07 14.63
N TYR A 66 -8.64 5.08 15.81
CA TYR A 66 -8.22 4.22 16.92
C TYR A 66 -9.00 2.90 16.86
N VAL A 67 -8.31 1.77 16.85
CA VAL A 67 -8.92 0.44 16.87
C VAL A 67 -8.76 -0.18 18.25
N ASP A 68 -9.88 -0.32 18.97
CA ASP A 68 -9.89 -0.83 20.35
C ASP A 68 -9.31 -2.25 20.40
N GLY A 69 -8.35 -2.45 21.30
CA GLY A 69 -7.66 -3.72 21.52
C GLY A 69 -6.43 -3.96 20.62
N ALA A 70 -6.13 -3.08 19.68
CA ALA A 70 -4.86 -3.16 18.95
C ALA A 70 -3.69 -2.71 19.83
N GLU A 71 -2.68 -3.58 19.98
CA GLU A 71 -1.51 -3.34 20.82
C GLU A 71 -0.21 -3.46 20.02
N PRO A 72 0.87 -2.78 20.45
CA PRO A 72 2.17 -2.91 19.80
C PRO A 72 2.61 -4.38 19.65
N GLY A 73 3.01 -4.73 18.43
CA GLY A 73 3.36 -6.11 18.04
C GLY A 73 2.25 -6.86 17.30
N ASP A 74 1.00 -6.42 17.41
CA ASP A 74 -0.10 -6.94 16.58
C ASP A 74 0.03 -6.47 15.12
N ARG A 75 -0.81 -6.99 14.24
CA ARG A 75 -1.07 -6.44 12.91
C ARG A 75 -2.50 -5.92 12.83
N LEU A 76 -2.66 -4.74 12.27
CA LEU A 76 -3.96 -4.22 11.87
C LEU A 76 -4.26 -4.73 10.45
N ALA A 77 -5.31 -5.52 10.29
CA ALA A 77 -5.81 -5.96 9.00
C ALA A 77 -6.85 -4.96 8.50
N VAL A 78 -6.59 -4.34 7.35
CA VAL A 78 -7.49 -3.38 6.71
C VAL A 78 -7.93 -3.97 5.38
N ARG A 79 -9.17 -4.44 5.31
CA ARG A 79 -9.77 -4.91 4.06
C ARG A 79 -10.38 -3.73 3.32
N ILE A 80 -10.03 -3.58 2.06
CA ILE A 80 -10.64 -2.61 1.15
C ILE A 80 -11.90 -3.26 0.55
N ASP A 81 -13.05 -2.84 1.03
CA ASP A 81 -14.33 -3.42 0.61
C ASP A 81 -14.80 -2.85 -0.73
N ARG A 82 -14.62 -1.52 -0.91
CA ARG A 82 -15.00 -0.78 -2.13
C ARG A 82 -14.31 0.58 -2.15
N ILE A 83 -14.03 1.09 -3.34
CA ILE A 83 -13.52 2.45 -3.58
C ILE A 83 -14.49 3.14 -4.53
N GLU A 84 -15.13 4.22 -4.10
CA GLU A 84 -16.00 5.07 -4.90
C GLU A 84 -15.24 6.36 -5.24
N LEU A 85 -14.89 6.51 -6.52
CA LEU A 85 -14.09 7.63 -7.01
C LEU A 85 -14.94 8.87 -7.29
N GLY A 86 -14.30 10.04 -7.17
CA GLY A 86 -14.89 11.31 -7.61
C GLY A 86 -16.11 11.74 -6.83
N THR A 87 -16.29 11.27 -5.59
CA THR A 87 -17.49 11.56 -4.76
C THR A 87 -17.60 13.04 -4.38
N PHE A 88 -16.49 13.76 -4.39
CA PHE A 88 -16.43 15.20 -4.14
C PHE A 88 -16.21 16.01 -5.42
N ALA A 89 -15.30 15.55 -6.30
CA ALA A 89 -15.00 16.17 -7.58
C ALA A 89 -14.83 15.06 -8.64
N PRO A 90 -15.63 15.05 -9.73
CA PRO A 90 -15.75 13.90 -10.63
C PRO A 90 -14.65 13.87 -11.71
N TYR A 91 -13.41 14.08 -11.29
CA TYR A 91 -12.23 14.00 -12.16
C TYR A 91 -11.05 13.43 -11.42
N ALA A 92 -10.06 12.99 -12.18
CA ALA A 92 -8.70 12.77 -11.72
C ALA A 92 -7.77 13.84 -12.31
N ALA A 93 -6.69 14.16 -11.60
CA ALA A 93 -5.66 15.08 -12.05
C ALA A 93 -4.30 14.37 -12.12
N THR A 94 -3.49 14.73 -13.10
CA THR A 94 -2.06 14.40 -13.12
C THR A 94 -1.30 15.60 -13.63
N LEU A 95 -0.08 15.79 -13.18
CA LEU A 95 0.75 16.91 -13.62
C LEU A 95 2.24 16.58 -13.60
N VAL A 96 2.99 17.34 -14.35
CA VAL A 96 4.45 17.33 -14.34
C VAL A 96 4.92 18.77 -14.26
N THR A 97 5.70 19.12 -13.23
CA THR A 97 6.26 20.47 -13.09
C THR A 97 7.38 20.74 -14.11
N GLY A 98 7.67 22.00 -14.38
CA GLY A 98 8.71 22.37 -15.34
C GLY A 98 10.13 22.00 -14.90
N ASP A 99 10.35 21.76 -13.61
CA ASP A 99 11.63 21.31 -13.04
C ASP A 99 11.64 19.79 -12.73
N SER A 100 10.65 19.04 -13.23
CA SER A 100 10.59 17.59 -13.07
C SER A 100 11.84 16.91 -13.64
N LYS A 101 12.35 15.97 -12.87
CA LYS A 101 13.55 15.21 -13.25
C LYS A 101 13.26 13.94 -14.07
N GLY A 102 11.98 13.65 -14.32
CA GLY A 102 11.59 12.46 -15.06
C GLY A 102 11.81 11.15 -14.32
N VAL A 103 11.79 10.05 -15.05
CA VAL A 103 11.86 8.69 -14.53
C VAL A 103 13.12 8.43 -13.72
N CYS A 104 12.99 7.77 -12.58
CA CYS A 104 14.10 7.29 -11.74
C CYS A 104 15.12 8.36 -11.34
N GLY A 105 14.70 9.62 -11.22
CA GLY A 105 15.53 10.67 -10.66
C GLY A 105 16.42 11.44 -11.64
N GLY A 106 16.19 11.32 -12.92
CA GLY A 106 16.51 12.42 -13.79
C GLY A 106 17.86 12.51 -14.43
N HIS A 107 18.48 11.42 -14.74
CA HIS A 107 19.57 11.46 -15.74
C HIS A 107 19.07 11.25 -17.16
N TRP A 108 17.80 10.90 -17.31
CA TRP A 108 17.14 10.71 -18.59
C TRP A 108 15.77 11.38 -18.53
N SER A 109 15.67 12.55 -19.12
CA SER A 109 14.39 13.22 -19.32
C SER A 109 14.10 13.30 -20.82
N PRO A 110 13.14 12.52 -21.32
CA PRO A 110 12.63 12.71 -22.68
C PRO A 110 11.67 13.90 -22.77
N LEU A 111 11.53 14.68 -21.69
CA LEU A 111 10.45 15.65 -21.47
C LEU A 111 10.90 17.11 -21.69
N ASP A 112 12.05 17.35 -22.38
CA ASP A 112 12.60 18.69 -22.59
C ASP A 112 11.62 19.64 -23.32
N ASP A 113 10.70 19.08 -24.12
CA ASP A 113 9.64 19.82 -24.80
C ASP A 113 8.26 19.54 -24.17
N GLY A 114 7.55 20.58 -23.77
CA GLY A 114 6.15 20.48 -23.34
C GLY A 114 5.88 20.53 -21.84
N LEU A 115 6.89 20.81 -21.01
CA LEU A 115 6.72 21.07 -19.59
C LEU A 115 6.58 22.57 -19.29
N PRO A 116 5.85 22.97 -18.22
CA PRO A 116 4.98 22.13 -17.38
C PRO A 116 3.69 21.69 -18.08
N ASP A 117 3.09 20.58 -17.59
CA ASP A 117 1.80 20.11 -18.08
C ASP A 117 0.90 19.70 -16.92
N THR A 118 -0.39 19.99 -17.04
CA THR A 118 -1.44 19.58 -16.09
C THR A 118 -2.63 19.03 -16.86
N ARG A 119 -3.10 17.84 -16.48
CA ARG A 119 -4.25 17.22 -17.13
C ARG A 119 -5.34 16.97 -16.11
N ILE A 120 -6.52 17.45 -16.45
CA ILE A 120 -7.75 17.10 -15.73
C ILE A 120 -8.48 16.05 -16.57
N CYS A 121 -8.68 14.90 -15.96
CA CYS A 121 -9.18 13.69 -16.59
C CYS A 121 -10.56 13.36 -16.03
N PRO A 122 -11.67 13.67 -16.74
CA PRO A 122 -13.02 13.36 -16.27
C PRO A 122 -13.22 11.86 -16.01
N LEU A 123 -13.92 11.54 -14.91
CA LEU A 123 -14.36 10.19 -14.59
C LEU A 123 -15.72 9.94 -15.27
N ASP A 124 -15.82 8.86 -16.05
CA ASP A 124 -17.02 8.46 -16.79
C ASP A 124 -17.28 6.96 -16.56
N GLY A 125 -17.97 6.64 -15.47
CA GLY A 125 -18.21 5.25 -15.04
C GLY A 125 -16.90 4.50 -14.77
N ASP A 126 -16.67 3.42 -15.51
CA ASP A 126 -15.45 2.58 -15.38
C ASP A 126 -14.30 3.09 -16.24
N THR A 127 -14.38 4.34 -16.72
CA THR A 127 -13.39 4.92 -17.64
C THR A 127 -12.91 6.27 -17.13
N VAL A 128 -11.62 6.53 -17.28
CA VAL A 128 -11.01 7.86 -17.17
C VAL A 128 -10.80 8.40 -18.58
N ILE A 129 -11.28 9.60 -18.85
CA ILE A 129 -11.04 10.29 -20.12
C ILE A 129 -9.71 11.04 -19.99
N PHE A 130 -8.70 10.59 -20.72
CA PHE A 130 -7.36 11.20 -20.71
C PHE A 130 -7.19 12.09 -21.97
N PRO A 131 -7.22 13.43 -21.84
CA PRO A 131 -7.13 14.34 -22.97
C PRO A 131 -5.72 14.30 -23.59
N THR A 132 -5.64 14.30 -24.92
CA THR A 132 -4.37 14.43 -25.66
C THR A 132 -4.52 15.35 -26.86
N GLY A 133 -3.40 15.78 -27.44
CA GLY A 133 -3.39 16.61 -28.65
C GLY A 133 -3.94 15.90 -29.91
N VAL A 134 -4.11 14.57 -29.86
CA VAL A 134 -4.67 13.78 -30.99
C VAL A 134 -6.07 13.26 -30.70
N GLY A 135 -6.66 13.67 -29.57
CA GLY A 135 -7.98 13.27 -29.11
C GLY A 135 -7.96 12.59 -27.75
N ASP A 136 -9.14 12.34 -27.22
CA ASP A 136 -9.32 11.73 -25.91
C ASP A 136 -9.05 10.24 -25.93
N LEU A 137 -8.21 9.76 -25.02
CA LEU A 137 -8.00 8.34 -24.76
C LEU A 137 -8.91 7.89 -23.62
N ARG A 138 -9.45 6.70 -23.74
CA ARG A 138 -10.29 6.09 -22.69
C ARG A 138 -9.46 5.03 -21.94
N LEU A 139 -9.13 5.32 -20.70
CA LEU A 139 -8.38 4.42 -19.83
C LEU A 139 -9.33 3.70 -18.87
N PRO A 140 -9.17 2.40 -18.62
CA PRO A 140 -9.96 1.72 -17.62
C PRO A 140 -9.66 2.25 -16.22
N VAL A 141 -10.71 2.46 -15.43
CA VAL A 141 -10.57 2.74 -13.99
C VAL A 141 -9.98 1.53 -13.28
N ARG A 142 -8.91 1.76 -12.51
CA ARG A 142 -8.25 0.78 -11.64
C ARG A 142 -7.98 1.41 -10.28
N PRO A 143 -9.04 1.57 -9.45
CA PRO A 143 -8.94 2.35 -8.23
C PRO A 143 -8.04 1.67 -7.21
N MET A 144 -7.19 2.45 -6.56
CA MET A 144 -6.29 1.97 -5.53
C MET A 144 -6.07 3.03 -4.44
N VAL A 145 -5.61 2.61 -3.28
CA VAL A 145 -5.19 3.47 -2.18
C VAL A 145 -3.66 3.58 -2.18
N GLY A 146 -3.12 4.76 -2.43
CA GLY A 146 -1.67 5.02 -2.47
C GLY A 146 -1.07 5.10 -1.07
N SER A 147 -1.68 5.89 -0.20
CA SER A 147 -1.20 6.10 1.17
C SER A 147 -2.08 5.38 2.19
N ILE A 148 -1.51 4.40 2.91
CA ILE A 148 -2.17 3.70 4.03
C ILE A 148 -1.14 3.30 5.08
N GLY A 149 -1.37 3.67 6.34
CA GLY A 149 -0.40 3.38 7.40
C GLY A 149 -0.94 3.57 8.79
N THR A 150 -0.20 3.05 9.77
CA THR A 150 -0.42 3.24 11.20
C THR A 150 0.55 4.30 11.74
N ALA A 151 0.27 4.84 12.92
CA ALA A 151 1.22 5.75 13.56
C ALA A 151 2.55 5.05 13.87
N PRO A 152 3.72 5.70 13.66
CA PRO A 152 5.00 5.17 14.04
C PRO A 152 5.15 5.09 15.58
N ALA A 153 6.11 4.29 16.06
CA ALA A 153 6.36 4.09 17.49
C ALA A 153 6.81 5.38 18.21
N ALA A 154 7.38 6.32 17.49
CA ALA A 154 7.82 7.61 18.04
C ALA A 154 7.82 8.68 16.95
N GLY A 155 7.43 9.90 17.33
CA GLY A 155 7.36 11.05 16.43
C GLY A 155 6.23 10.92 15.40
N ALA A 156 6.33 11.74 14.36
CA ALA A 156 5.44 11.72 13.20
C ALA A 156 6.26 11.41 11.94
N ALA A 157 5.64 10.73 10.96
CA ALA A 157 6.19 10.52 9.63
C ALA A 157 5.37 11.31 8.62
N SER A 158 6.00 11.97 7.66
CA SER A 158 5.31 12.66 6.57
C SER A 158 4.40 11.70 5.81
N SER A 159 3.24 12.17 5.36
CA SER A 159 2.34 11.38 4.51
C SER A 159 2.95 10.99 3.16
N LEU A 160 4.01 11.67 2.73
CA LEU A 160 4.83 11.29 1.56
C LEU A 160 5.83 10.16 1.83
N GLU A 161 6.13 9.88 3.10
CA GLU A 161 7.09 8.84 3.46
C GLU A 161 6.39 7.49 3.64
N PHE A 162 7.19 6.45 3.53
CA PHE A 162 6.78 5.08 3.83
C PHE A 162 7.91 4.33 4.50
N ARG A 163 7.56 3.45 5.43
CA ARG A 163 8.56 2.64 6.16
C ARG A 163 8.01 1.25 6.45
N PRO A 164 8.87 0.24 6.57
CA PRO A 164 8.42 -1.12 6.84
C PRO A 164 7.52 -1.23 8.06
N ARG A 165 7.81 -0.47 9.11
CA ARG A 165 7.11 -0.57 10.40
C ARG A 165 5.75 0.10 10.48
N HIS A 166 5.36 0.93 9.51
CA HIS A 166 4.05 1.60 9.59
C HIS A 166 3.28 1.70 8.26
N GLY A 167 3.89 1.36 7.13
CA GLY A 167 3.30 1.60 5.82
C GLY A 167 3.57 3.01 5.33
N GLY A 168 2.56 3.71 4.88
CA GLY A 168 2.62 5.08 4.35
C GLY A 168 2.31 5.15 2.86
N ASN A 169 2.99 6.02 2.13
CA ASN A 169 2.82 6.25 0.69
C ASN A 169 3.46 5.12 -0.14
N VAL A 170 2.85 3.95 -0.13
CA VAL A 170 3.44 2.74 -0.76
C VAL A 170 3.07 2.56 -2.23
N ASP A 171 2.09 3.30 -2.72
CA ASP A 171 1.56 3.34 -4.09
C ASP A 171 1.49 1.95 -4.75
N CYS A 172 0.90 1.01 -4.01
CA CYS A 172 0.78 -0.36 -4.48
C CYS A 172 -0.53 -0.58 -5.23
N PRO A 173 -0.51 -0.77 -6.57
CA PRO A 173 -1.74 -0.93 -7.36
C PRO A 173 -2.61 -2.12 -6.93
N SER A 174 -2.04 -3.04 -6.16
CA SER A 174 -2.77 -4.18 -5.60
C SER A 174 -3.54 -3.85 -4.31
N ILE A 175 -3.39 -2.64 -3.73
CA ILE A 175 -4.23 -2.14 -2.63
C ILE A 175 -5.54 -1.60 -3.22
N THR A 176 -6.41 -2.49 -3.60
CA THR A 176 -7.66 -2.20 -4.31
C THR A 176 -8.82 -3.00 -3.70
N THR A 177 -10.02 -2.83 -4.23
CA THR A 177 -11.21 -3.56 -3.79
C THR A 177 -10.96 -5.07 -3.71
N GLY A 178 -11.28 -5.68 -2.57
CA GLY A 178 -11.10 -7.09 -2.28
C GLY A 178 -9.71 -7.47 -1.74
N SER A 179 -8.79 -6.53 -1.61
CA SER A 179 -7.50 -6.75 -0.96
C SER A 179 -7.57 -6.51 0.55
N THR A 180 -6.62 -7.09 1.29
CA THR A 180 -6.42 -6.85 2.72
C THR A 180 -4.97 -6.46 2.95
N VAL A 181 -4.76 -5.25 3.45
CA VAL A 181 -3.44 -4.78 3.90
C VAL A 181 -3.29 -5.12 5.38
N MET A 182 -2.17 -5.72 5.74
CA MET A 182 -1.82 -5.98 7.15
C MET A 182 -0.65 -5.07 7.53
N LEU A 183 -0.92 -4.14 8.42
CA LEU A 183 0.03 -3.12 8.87
C LEU A 183 0.57 -3.46 10.27
N PRO A 184 1.87 -3.28 10.54
CA PRO A 184 2.39 -3.38 11.90
C PRO A 184 1.72 -2.37 12.84
N VAL A 185 1.40 -2.80 14.06
CA VAL A 185 0.91 -1.92 15.13
C VAL A 185 2.09 -1.52 16.01
N ASN A 186 2.32 -0.22 16.16
CA ASN A 186 3.45 0.31 16.93
C ASN A 186 3.01 1.04 18.21
N VAL A 187 1.76 1.52 18.25
CA VAL A 187 1.17 2.23 19.40
C VAL A 187 -0.21 1.65 19.71
N PRO A 188 -0.71 1.78 20.95
CA PRO A 188 -2.06 1.34 21.29
C PRO A 188 -3.11 1.94 20.34
N GLY A 189 -4.03 1.11 19.87
CA GLY A 189 -5.06 1.50 18.92
C GLY A 189 -4.59 1.64 17.48
N ALA A 190 -3.35 1.29 17.16
CA ALA A 190 -2.71 1.37 15.84
C ALA A 190 -2.67 2.78 15.23
N LEU A 191 -3.75 3.56 15.35
CA LEU A 191 -3.95 4.89 14.76
C LEU A 191 -3.79 4.84 13.24
N LEU A 192 -4.82 4.31 12.56
CA LEU A 192 -4.85 4.15 11.10
C LEU A 192 -5.15 5.48 10.40
N PHE A 193 -4.39 5.74 9.34
CA PHE A 193 -4.64 6.82 8.37
C PHE A 193 -4.65 6.24 6.96
N LEU A 194 -5.44 6.82 6.05
CA LEU A 194 -5.38 6.53 4.62
C LEU A 194 -5.80 7.74 3.78
N GLY A 195 -5.31 7.78 2.55
CA GLY A 195 -5.59 8.83 1.57
C GLY A 195 -4.94 8.52 0.23
N ASP A 196 -4.78 9.56 -0.60
CA ASP A 196 -4.01 9.44 -1.84
C ASP A 196 -4.56 8.33 -2.74
N VAL A 197 -5.82 8.50 -3.16
CA VAL A 197 -6.51 7.51 -3.98
C VAL A 197 -6.29 7.83 -5.45
N HIS A 198 -5.91 6.82 -6.21
CA HIS A 198 -5.71 6.93 -7.65
C HIS A 198 -6.86 6.27 -8.42
N ALA A 199 -7.33 6.92 -9.48
CA ALA A 199 -8.29 6.34 -10.41
C ALA A 199 -7.63 5.27 -11.30
N SER A 200 -6.35 5.44 -11.61
CA SER A 200 -5.48 4.48 -12.28
C SER A 200 -4.03 4.89 -12.11
N MET A 201 -3.14 3.92 -12.00
CA MET A 201 -1.70 4.11 -11.95
C MET A 201 -1.00 3.02 -12.76
N GLY A 202 0.04 3.39 -13.49
CA GLY A 202 0.99 2.46 -14.10
C GLY A 202 2.05 2.00 -13.09
N ASP A 203 2.62 0.81 -13.30
CA ASP A 203 3.73 0.34 -12.47
C ASP A 203 4.87 1.35 -12.44
N ALA A 204 5.49 1.48 -11.28
CA ALA A 204 6.58 2.40 -10.97
C ALA A 204 6.19 3.89 -10.81
N GLU A 205 4.94 4.29 -11.10
CA GLU A 205 4.46 5.68 -10.95
C GLU A 205 5.46 6.72 -11.51
N VAL A 206 5.87 6.51 -12.74
CA VAL A 206 7.04 7.16 -13.33
C VAL A 206 7.01 8.68 -13.40
N THR A 207 5.83 9.28 -13.32
CA THR A 207 5.63 10.74 -13.30
C THR A 207 5.73 11.34 -11.90
N GLY A 208 5.71 10.50 -10.84
CA GLY A 208 5.63 10.93 -9.45
C GLY A 208 4.22 11.37 -9.02
N THR A 209 3.26 11.22 -9.92
CA THR A 209 1.82 11.34 -9.69
C THR A 209 1.11 10.35 -10.61
N ALA A 210 0.04 9.74 -10.12
CA ALA A 210 -0.83 8.90 -10.93
C ALA A 210 -1.97 9.70 -11.57
N LEU A 211 -3.15 9.10 -11.74
CA LEU A 211 -4.41 9.80 -11.96
C LEU A 211 -5.06 10.01 -10.58
N GLU A 212 -4.67 11.11 -9.94
CA GLU A 212 -5.01 11.47 -8.57
C GLU A 212 -6.46 11.86 -8.44
N THR A 213 -7.19 11.29 -7.47
CA THR A 213 -8.60 11.61 -7.31
C THR A 213 -9.06 11.49 -5.86
N ASN A 214 -10.15 12.16 -5.53
CA ASN A 214 -10.83 11.97 -4.26
C ASN A 214 -11.73 10.73 -4.29
N ALA A 215 -11.96 10.14 -3.13
CA ALA A 215 -12.78 8.94 -3.03
C ALA A 215 -13.48 8.81 -1.68
N ASP A 216 -14.48 7.92 -1.67
CA ASP A 216 -15.02 7.31 -0.46
C ASP A 216 -14.54 5.86 -0.41
N VAL A 217 -13.63 5.57 0.51
CA VAL A 217 -13.02 4.25 0.67
C VAL A 217 -13.77 3.49 1.77
N HIS A 218 -14.47 2.42 1.39
CA HIS A 218 -15.14 1.52 2.31
C HIS A 218 -14.13 0.49 2.79
N ILE A 219 -13.92 0.42 4.10
CA ILE A 219 -12.98 -0.51 4.72
C ILE A 219 -13.63 -1.30 5.85
N THR A 220 -13.08 -2.47 6.12
CA THR A 220 -13.31 -3.22 7.36
C THR A 220 -11.98 -3.42 8.06
N VAL A 221 -11.90 -3.08 9.35
CA VAL A 221 -10.68 -3.22 10.16
C VAL A 221 -10.80 -4.41 11.10
N ASP A 222 -9.69 -5.16 11.25
CA ASP A 222 -9.59 -6.27 12.20
C ASP A 222 -8.18 -6.33 12.79
N ILE A 223 -7.98 -7.13 13.83
CA ILE A 223 -6.72 -7.26 14.55
C ILE A 223 -6.23 -8.71 14.47
N LEU A 224 -5.01 -8.89 13.96
CA LEU A 224 -4.28 -10.14 14.05
C LEU A 224 -3.36 -10.06 15.27
N LYS A 225 -3.74 -10.75 16.34
CA LYS A 225 -3.00 -10.70 17.62
C LYS A 225 -1.66 -11.41 17.49
N ALA A 226 -0.59 -10.76 17.98
CA ALA A 226 0.75 -11.35 17.99
C ALA A 226 0.79 -12.70 18.72
N ALA A 227 0.00 -12.86 19.77
CA ALA A 227 -0.09 -14.09 20.56
C ALA A 227 -0.61 -15.30 19.75
N ASP A 228 -1.44 -15.06 18.73
CA ASP A 228 -2.00 -16.11 17.86
C ASP A 228 -1.04 -16.50 16.72
N HIS A 229 0.04 -15.76 16.54
CA HIS A 229 1.02 -15.91 15.45
C HIS A 229 2.46 -15.92 15.98
N PRO A 230 2.85 -16.84 16.87
CA PRO A 230 4.18 -16.84 17.47
C PRO A 230 5.28 -17.03 16.42
N GLY A 231 6.31 -16.18 16.47
CA GLY A 231 7.44 -16.20 15.53
C GLY A 231 7.14 -15.60 14.16
N ASP A 232 5.97 -14.95 14.00
CA ASP A 232 5.59 -14.20 12.81
C ASP A 232 5.50 -12.70 13.14
N GLU A 233 6.64 -12.07 13.43
CA GLU A 233 6.70 -10.65 13.78
C GLU A 233 6.35 -9.74 12.60
N PRO A 234 5.59 -8.65 12.83
CA PRO A 234 5.24 -7.70 11.78
C PRO A 234 6.43 -6.77 11.48
N VAL A 235 7.19 -7.09 10.45
CA VAL A 235 8.38 -6.30 10.05
C VAL A 235 8.15 -5.38 8.87
N THR A 236 7.14 -5.68 8.03
CA THR A 236 6.75 -4.86 6.88
C THR A 236 5.26 -5.04 6.58
N PRO A 237 4.60 -4.11 5.86
CA PRO A 237 3.23 -4.30 5.41
C PRO A 237 3.11 -5.53 4.53
N ARG A 238 2.01 -6.27 4.72
CA ARG A 238 1.64 -7.42 3.88
C ARG A 238 0.37 -7.12 3.13
N LEU A 239 0.22 -7.72 1.98
CA LEU A 239 -0.95 -7.53 1.12
C LEU A 239 -1.46 -8.87 0.62
N ASP A 240 -2.68 -9.18 0.99
CA ASP A 240 -3.38 -10.36 0.56
C ASP A 240 -4.54 -10.03 -0.36
N THR A 241 -4.71 -10.85 -1.37
CA THR A 241 -5.90 -10.87 -2.22
C THR A 241 -6.59 -12.23 -2.13
N ALA A 242 -7.70 -12.39 -2.83
CA ALA A 242 -8.35 -13.69 -2.93
C ALA A 242 -7.42 -14.77 -3.54
N THR A 243 -6.45 -14.37 -4.36
CA THR A 243 -5.61 -15.29 -5.15
C THR A 243 -4.13 -15.26 -4.79
N THR A 244 -3.65 -14.26 -4.04
CA THR A 244 -2.23 -14.09 -3.73
C THR A 244 -1.97 -13.84 -2.26
N LEU A 245 -0.75 -14.18 -1.84
CA LEU A 245 -0.11 -13.73 -0.60
C LEU A 245 1.04 -12.81 -1.00
N GLY A 246 1.24 -11.70 -0.30
CA GLY A 246 2.32 -10.80 -0.65
C GLY A 246 2.88 -9.99 0.53
N SER A 247 4.06 -9.41 0.29
CA SER A 247 4.75 -8.50 1.21
C SER A 247 5.22 -7.27 0.46
N ILE A 248 5.20 -6.11 1.11
CA ILE A 248 5.58 -4.82 0.52
C ILE A 248 6.92 -4.38 1.09
N GLY A 249 7.93 -4.26 0.25
CA GLY A 249 9.20 -3.63 0.60
C GLY A 249 9.10 -2.12 0.40
N CYS A 250 9.23 -1.36 1.49
CA CYS A 250 8.89 0.06 1.51
C CYS A 250 9.74 0.85 2.52
N GLU A 251 11.04 0.90 2.34
CA GLU A 251 11.94 1.76 3.12
C GLU A 251 12.27 3.02 2.30
N PHE A 252 11.72 4.17 2.71
CA PHE A 252 11.96 5.45 2.07
C PHE A 252 13.46 5.82 2.08
N GLY A 253 13.98 6.25 0.94
CA GLY A 253 15.40 6.56 0.76
C GLY A 253 16.30 5.35 0.47
N ALA A 254 15.76 4.13 0.56
CA ALA A 254 16.52 2.94 0.23
C ALA A 254 16.52 2.66 -1.30
N PRO A 255 17.56 2.03 -1.84
CA PRO A 255 17.55 1.57 -3.22
C PRO A 255 16.54 0.43 -3.42
N LEU A 256 16.10 0.26 -4.66
CA LEU A 256 15.07 -0.73 -5.04
C LEU A 256 15.43 -2.16 -4.59
N GLU A 257 16.70 -2.54 -4.70
CA GLU A 257 17.20 -3.85 -4.29
C GLU A 257 17.03 -4.10 -2.79
N ARG A 258 17.14 -3.07 -1.96
CA ARG A 258 16.93 -3.16 -0.51
C ARG A 258 15.45 -3.44 -0.22
N ASN A 259 14.55 -2.77 -0.91
CA ASN A 259 13.11 -2.99 -0.79
C ASN A 259 12.70 -4.39 -1.29
N LEU A 260 13.32 -4.89 -2.36
CA LEU A 260 13.17 -6.29 -2.77
C LEU A 260 13.59 -7.27 -1.68
N GLN A 261 14.78 -7.05 -1.06
CA GLN A 261 15.26 -7.89 0.04
C GLN A 261 14.28 -7.91 1.22
N HIS A 262 13.71 -6.75 1.60
CA HIS A 262 12.73 -6.68 2.68
C HIS A 262 11.48 -7.50 2.36
N ALA A 263 10.89 -7.31 1.17
CA ALA A 263 9.69 -8.02 0.75
C ALA A 263 9.90 -9.54 0.67
N PHE A 264 11.01 -9.98 0.05
CA PHE A 264 11.31 -11.41 -0.04
C PHE A 264 11.60 -12.05 1.33
N THR A 265 12.35 -11.36 2.19
CA THR A 265 12.66 -11.87 3.54
C THR A 265 11.38 -12.05 4.35
N ASP A 266 10.48 -11.07 4.35
CA ASP A 266 9.20 -11.20 5.05
C ASP A 266 8.35 -12.32 4.47
N LEU A 267 8.26 -12.44 3.14
CA LEU A 267 7.45 -13.47 2.50
C LEU A 267 8.01 -14.88 2.73
N ILE A 268 9.35 -15.07 2.79
CA ILE A 268 9.98 -16.32 3.19
C ILE A 268 9.57 -16.70 4.61
N GLU A 269 9.69 -15.78 5.56
CA GLU A 269 9.32 -16.06 6.96
C GLU A 269 7.82 -16.34 7.11
N ARG A 270 6.99 -15.65 6.34
CA ARG A 270 5.56 -15.91 6.29
C ARG A 270 5.23 -17.31 5.76
N LEU A 271 5.89 -17.76 4.70
CA LEU A 271 5.71 -19.12 4.17
C LEU A 271 6.23 -20.17 5.16
N ARG A 272 7.31 -19.88 5.85
CA ARG A 272 7.87 -20.76 6.89
C ARG A 272 6.91 -20.94 8.06
N THR A 273 6.42 -19.84 8.62
CA THR A 273 5.57 -19.86 9.83
C THR A 273 4.15 -20.31 9.53
N GLY A 274 3.56 -19.80 8.46
CA GLY A 274 2.16 -20.03 8.10
C GLY A 274 1.93 -21.30 7.27
N HIS A 275 2.94 -21.78 6.52
CA HIS A 275 2.76 -22.88 5.56
C HIS A 275 3.74 -24.03 5.76
N ARG A 276 4.48 -24.05 6.88
CA ARG A 276 5.39 -25.14 7.30
C ARG A 276 6.52 -25.47 6.31
N LEU A 277 6.89 -24.54 5.44
CA LEU A 277 8.07 -24.68 4.59
C LEU A 277 9.34 -24.39 5.39
N THR A 278 10.42 -25.02 5.05
CA THR A 278 11.75 -24.56 5.46
C THR A 278 12.08 -23.25 4.76
N ARG A 279 13.04 -22.46 5.27
CA ARG A 279 13.49 -21.23 4.60
C ARG A 279 14.00 -21.50 3.20
N VAL A 280 14.70 -22.62 2.98
CA VAL A 280 15.24 -22.99 1.67
C VAL A 280 14.10 -23.32 0.71
N GLU A 281 13.15 -24.15 1.10
CA GLU A 281 11.97 -24.46 0.27
C GLU A 281 11.16 -23.21 -0.09
N ALA A 282 10.92 -22.31 0.89
CA ALA A 282 10.24 -21.05 0.63
C ALA A 282 11.03 -20.17 -0.34
N TYR A 283 12.35 -20.08 -0.19
CA TYR A 283 13.21 -19.29 -1.07
C TYR A 283 13.22 -19.85 -2.50
N GLU A 284 13.37 -21.16 -2.67
CA GLU A 284 13.35 -21.84 -3.98
C GLU A 284 11.98 -21.71 -4.65
N LEU A 285 10.88 -21.87 -3.87
CA LEU A 285 9.53 -21.71 -4.37
C LEU A 285 9.28 -20.26 -4.87
N LEU A 286 9.74 -19.28 -4.11
CA LEU A 286 9.63 -17.88 -4.52
C LEU A 286 10.48 -17.60 -5.76
N GLY A 287 11.67 -18.18 -5.89
CA GLY A 287 12.49 -18.08 -7.09
C GLY A 287 11.81 -18.65 -8.35
N ALA A 288 10.95 -19.67 -8.18
CA ALA A 288 10.22 -20.28 -9.27
C ALA A 288 8.88 -19.63 -9.61
N ALA A 289 8.18 -19.01 -8.62
CA ALA A 289 6.76 -18.67 -8.75
C ALA A 289 6.37 -17.26 -8.27
N ALA A 290 7.27 -16.51 -7.63
CA ALA A 290 6.96 -15.17 -7.18
C ALA A 290 6.78 -14.19 -8.34
N ARG A 291 5.96 -13.18 -8.10
CA ARG A 291 5.83 -11.99 -8.94
C ARG A 291 6.36 -10.78 -8.20
N VAL A 292 7.02 -9.90 -8.91
CA VAL A 292 7.52 -8.62 -8.42
C VAL A 292 6.81 -7.52 -9.19
N GLN A 293 6.20 -6.60 -8.46
CA GLN A 293 5.63 -5.35 -9.00
C GLN A 293 6.42 -4.20 -8.40
N VAL A 294 6.91 -3.30 -9.25
CA VAL A 294 7.49 -2.03 -8.80
C VAL A 294 6.34 -1.06 -8.60
N ASN A 295 6.10 -0.66 -7.36
CA ASN A 295 5.01 0.24 -7.02
C ASN A 295 5.38 1.67 -7.40
N GLN A 296 6.52 2.14 -6.87
CA GLN A 296 7.12 3.43 -7.18
C GLN A 296 8.57 3.26 -7.57
N CYS A 297 9.03 4.09 -8.51
CA CYS A 297 10.44 4.27 -8.83
C CYS A 297 10.67 5.73 -9.28
N VAL A 298 10.54 6.67 -8.35
CA VAL A 298 10.57 8.10 -8.57
C VAL A 298 11.86 8.70 -8.02
N ALA A 299 12.19 9.91 -8.41
CA ALA A 299 13.37 10.63 -7.93
C ALA A 299 13.41 10.77 -6.40
N GLY A 300 14.60 10.84 -5.83
CA GLY A 300 14.77 11.20 -4.41
C GLY A 300 14.58 10.04 -3.41
N GLY A 301 14.53 8.78 -3.87
CA GLY A 301 14.47 7.63 -3.00
C GLY A 301 13.05 7.06 -2.78
N TRP A 302 12.08 7.52 -3.57
CA TRP A 302 10.77 6.89 -3.61
C TRP A 302 10.83 5.60 -4.42
N THR A 303 11.18 4.50 -3.75
CA THR A 303 11.16 3.16 -4.33
C THR A 303 10.39 2.22 -3.42
N ALA A 304 9.36 1.59 -3.93
CA ALA A 304 8.60 0.57 -3.22
C ALA A 304 8.27 -0.59 -4.15
N VAL A 305 8.17 -1.79 -3.59
CA VAL A 305 7.90 -3.01 -4.36
C VAL A 305 6.87 -3.88 -3.64
N HIS A 306 6.08 -4.60 -4.42
CA HIS A 306 5.22 -5.66 -3.94
C HIS A 306 5.71 -7.01 -4.50
N VAL A 307 6.06 -7.93 -3.62
CA VAL A 307 6.38 -9.30 -3.97
C VAL A 307 5.23 -10.19 -3.56
N SER A 308 4.73 -11.00 -4.48
CA SER A 308 3.57 -11.86 -4.23
C SER A 308 3.74 -13.25 -4.83
N ILE A 309 2.99 -14.21 -4.27
CA ILE A 309 2.90 -15.57 -4.76
C ILE A 309 1.44 -16.01 -4.82
N SER A 310 1.08 -16.81 -5.84
CA SER A 310 -0.28 -17.37 -5.93
C SER A 310 -0.57 -18.32 -4.77
N ARG A 311 -1.75 -18.18 -4.16
CA ARG A 311 -2.24 -19.12 -3.14
C ARG A 311 -2.38 -20.55 -3.66
N SER A 312 -2.56 -20.73 -4.98
CA SER A 312 -2.73 -22.06 -5.59
C SER A 312 -1.46 -22.92 -5.59
N VAL A 313 -0.28 -22.30 -5.40
CA VAL A 313 1.00 -23.01 -5.36
C VAL A 313 1.61 -23.08 -3.96
N VAL A 314 0.95 -22.46 -2.99
CA VAL A 314 1.39 -22.48 -1.59
C VAL A 314 0.68 -23.64 -0.87
N PRO A 315 1.39 -24.48 -0.09
CA PRO A 315 0.76 -25.58 0.64
C PRO A 315 -0.34 -25.08 1.59
N ASP A 316 -1.47 -25.80 1.64
CA ASP A 316 -2.49 -25.54 2.65
C ASP A 316 -1.96 -26.00 4.02
N PRO A 317 -1.81 -25.11 5.01
CA PRO A 317 -1.26 -25.47 6.30
C PRO A 317 -2.10 -26.50 7.08
N ARG A 318 -3.36 -26.70 6.67
CA ARG A 318 -4.29 -27.68 7.27
C ARG A 318 -4.09 -29.07 6.71
N VAL A 319 -3.43 -29.23 5.54
CA VAL A 319 -3.18 -30.52 4.92
C VAL A 319 -1.83 -31.05 5.41
N PRO A 320 -1.75 -32.24 6.05
CA PRO A 320 -0.46 -32.86 6.40
C PRO A 320 0.38 -33.10 5.14
N GLY A 321 1.65 -32.68 5.17
CA GLY A 321 2.57 -32.96 4.07
C GLY A 321 2.75 -34.47 3.85
N PRO A 322 3.08 -34.90 2.61
CA PRO A 322 3.38 -36.30 2.32
C PRO A 322 4.69 -36.68 3.02
N GLY A 323 4.62 -37.22 4.23
CA GLY A 323 5.80 -37.63 5.02
C GLY A 323 5.61 -37.64 6.52
N MET A 324 4.54 -37.09 7.06
CA MET A 324 4.16 -37.28 8.47
C MET A 324 3.28 -38.53 8.63
N VAL A 325 3.83 -39.67 8.28
CA VAL A 325 3.31 -40.93 8.86
C VAL A 325 3.90 -40.99 10.27
N HIS A 326 3.06 -40.80 11.26
CA HIS A 326 3.42 -41.13 12.64
C HIS A 326 3.80 -42.62 12.67
N THR A 327 5.11 -42.90 12.73
CA THR A 327 5.59 -44.20 13.14
C THR A 327 5.47 -44.28 14.66
N ASP A 328 4.24 -44.32 15.17
CA ASP A 328 3.96 -44.90 16.47
C ASP A 328 3.96 -46.44 16.33
N SER A 329 5.12 -46.97 16.17
CA SER A 329 5.37 -48.38 16.48
C SER A 329 6.29 -48.41 17.70
N ALA A 330 5.65 -48.51 18.86
CA ALA A 330 6.33 -48.94 20.06
C ALA A 330 7.07 -50.28 19.78
N PRO A 331 8.31 -50.48 20.23
CA PRO A 331 8.95 -51.73 20.13
C PRO A 331 8.20 -52.71 21.04
N ASN A 332 7.64 -53.79 20.47
CA ASN A 332 7.20 -54.92 21.23
C ASN A 332 8.42 -55.55 21.91
N ASP A 333 8.43 -55.40 23.22
CA ASP A 333 9.30 -56.12 24.12
C ASP A 333 8.73 -57.54 24.23
N GLU A 334 9.15 -58.44 23.32
CA GLU A 334 8.98 -59.85 23.51
C GLU A 334 10.24 -60.41 24.14
N GLY A 335 10.17 -60.53 25.48
CA GLY A 335 11.07 -61.37 26.23
C GLY A 335 10.83 -62.83 25.85
N ALA A 336 11.88 -63.54 25.63
CA ALA A 336 11.90 -64.99 25.64
C ALA A 336 13.14 -65.53 26.32
N GLY A 337 12.91 -66.25 27.32
CA GLY A 337 13.48 -67.43 27.88
C GLY A 337 14.97 -67.77 27.73
#